data_2ac9bcf96d5ad0d3512ea47e40b3bc01
#
_entry.id   2ac9bcf96d5ad0d3512ea47e40b3bc01
#
_cell.length_a   1.000
_cell.length_b   1.000
_cell.length_c   1.000
_cell.angle_alpha   90.00
_cell.angle_beta   90.00
_cell.angle_gamma   90.00
#
_symmetry.space_group_name_H-M   'P 1'
#
loop_
_entity.id
_entity.type
_entity.pdbx_description
1 polymer ?
#
loop_
_entity_poly.entity_id
_entity_poly.type
_entity_poly.pdbx_seq_one_letter_code
_entity_poly.pdbx_strand_id
1 'polypeptide(L)'
;FDFMNKQNPWYEFNCRVVRLKITENTYETVITNLSREEFLMEDICEIYNMRWGEETSFRELKYAIGLNALHAKKRELIQQEIYARMLMYNFCQRIVQEIKIPEKDRIKYTYQVNFTRSVHIIREFLRKKGGKNPPVEHLIAKEILPIRPGRKYKRHVRPKTVVYFNYRYN
;
A
#
# COMPACT_ATOMS: atom_id res chain seq x y z
N PHE A 1 -8.64 -17.36 -20.51
CA PHE A 1 -7.29 -16.97 -20.94
C PHE A 1 -7.25 -17.09 -22.46
N ASP A 2 -6.69 -16.12 -23.16
CA ASP A 2 -6.72 -16.02 -24.63
C ASP A 2 -5.97 -17.15 -25.34
N PHE A 3 -5.06 -17.83 -24.63
CA PHE A 3 -4.31 -18.98 -25.13
C PHE A 3 -5.03 -20.33 -24.94
N MET A 4 -6.11 -20.38 -24.17
CA MET A 4 -6.94 -21.56 -23.99
C MET A 4 -8.12 -21.52 -24.96
N ASN A 5 -8.23 -22.50 -25.82
CA ASN A 5 -9.36 -22.64 -26.74
C ASN A 5 -10.01 -24.03 -26.62
N LYS A 6 -11.15 -24.23 -27.30
CA LYS A 6 -11.90 -25.51 -27.26
C LYS A 6 -11.12 -26.69 -27.85
N GLN A 7 -10.14 -26.44 -28.72
CA GLN A 7 -9.32 -27.44 -29.35
C GLN A 7 -8.11 -27.86 -28.52
N ASN A 8 -7.65 -26.93 -27.65
CA ASN A 8 -6.54 -27.19 -26.72
C ASN A 8 -6.93 -26.77 -25.29
N PRO A 9 -7.73 -27.58 -24.58
CA PRO A 9 -8.21 -27.28 -23.24
C PRO A 9 -7.15 -27.46 -22.14
N TRP A 10 -6.02 -28.06 -22.49
CA TRP A 10 -4.92 -28.35 -21.57
C TRP A 10 -3.74 -27.43 -21.86
N TYR A 11 -3.18 -26.87 -20.79
CA TYR A 11 -1.98 -26.08 -20.85
C TYR A 11 -0.98 -26.59 -19.81
N GLU A 12 0.23 -26.94 -20.26
CA GLU A 12 1.30 -27.31 -19.35
C GLU A 12 1.82 -26.07 -18.64
N PHE A 13 1.73 -26.06 -17.33
CA PHE A 13 2.21 -24.98 -16.49
C PHE A 13 3.33 -25.49 -15.58
N ASN A 14 4.56 -25.12 -15.91
CA ASN A 14 5.71 -25.41 -15.07
C ASN A 14 5.79 -24.38 -13.95
N CYS A 15 5.73 -24.82 -12.70
CA CYS A 15 5.85 -23.96 -11.54
C CYS A 15 6.75 -24.58 -10.47
N ARG A 16 7.34 -23.71 -9.69
CA ARG A 16 8.10 -24.07 -8.49
C ARG A 16 7.21 -23.83 -7.29
N VAL A 17 7.10 -24.82 -6.41
CA VAL A 17 6.40 -24.71 -5.13
C VAL A 17 7.45 -24.52 -4.03
N VAL A 18 7.34 -23.45 -3.28
CA VAL A 18 8.25 -23.07 -2.21
C VAL A 18 7.49 -22.98 -0.91
N ARG A 19 7.98 -23.65 0.14
CA ARG A 19 7.38 -23.63 1.46
C ARG A 19 8.19 -22.74 2.39
N LEU A 20 7.63 -21.59 2.78
CA LEU A 20 8.26 -20.59 3.63
C LEU A 20 7.84 -20.80 5.09
N LYS A 21 8.81 -20.86 5.99
CA LYS A 21 8.56 -20.94 7.43
C LYS A 21 8.24 -19.55 7.96
N ILE A 22 7.01 -19.34 8.48
CA ILE A 22 6.57 -18.05 9.05
C ILE A 22 6.76 -18.02 10.58
N THR A 23 6.42 -19.12 11.25
CA THR A 23 6.66 -19.33 12.67
C THR A 23 7.14 -20.76 12.89
N GLU A 24 7.43 -21.16 14.12
CA GLU A 24 7.87 -22.53 14.41
C GLU A 24 6.90 -23.59 13.89
N ASN A 25 5.59 -23.31 13.92
CA ASN A 25 4.54 -24.26 13.57
C ASN A 25 3.70 -23.83 12.36
N THR A 26 4.01 -22.70 11.70
CA THR A 26 3.26 -22.22 10.55
C THR A 26 4.16 -22.04 9.34
N TYR A 27 3.65 -22.51 8.22
CA TYR A 27 4.30 -22.39 6.92
C TYR A 27 3.34 -21.74 5.94
N GLU A 28 3.90 -21.04 4.99
CA GLU A 28 3.18 -20.52 3.83
C GLU A 28 3.73 -21.18 2.57
N THR A 29 2.85 -21.52 1.64
CA THR A 29 3.24 -22.14 0.38
C THR A 29 3.07 -21.12 -0.74
N VAL A 30 4.15 -20.82 -1.42
CA VAL A 30 4.21 -19.90 -2.54
C VAL A 30 4.43 -20.70 -3.83
N ILE A 31 3.62 -20.41 -4.84
CA ILE A 31 3.79 -20.94 -6.19
C ILE A 31 4.38 -19.83 -7.05
N THR A 32 5.46 -20.12 -7.75
CA THR A 32 6.17 -19.14 -8.57
C THR A 32 6.70 -19.80 -9.86
N ASN A 33 6.87 -18.99 -10.89
CA ASN A 33 7.56 -19.37 -12.13
C ASN A 33 9.04 -18.96 -12.14
N LEU A 34 9.54 -18.35 -11.04
CA LEU A 34 10.94 -17.97 -10.91
C LEU A 34 11.83 -19.21 -10.81
N SER A 35 12.90 -19.24 -11.61
CA SER A 35 13.80 -20.38 -11.68
C SER A 35 14.56 -20.57 -10.36
N ARG A 36 15.05 -21.79 -10.13
CA ARG A 36 15.81 -22.11 -8.91
C ARG A 36 17.25 -21.62 -9.01
N GLU A 37 17.75 -21.52 -10.22
CA GLU A 37 19.12 -21.11 -10.55
C GLU A 37 19.33 -19.62 -10.33
N GLU A 38 18.32 -18.81 -10.67
CA GLU A 38 18.39 -17.35 -10.57
C GLU A 38 17.88 -16.81 -9.22
N PHE A 39 16.94 -17.52 -8.58
CA PHE A 39 16.31 -17.08 -7.35
C PHE A 39 16.43 -18.14 -6.26
N LEU A 40 17.25 -17.88 -5.27
CA LEU A 40 17.39 -18.75 -4.09
C LEU A 40 16.13 -18.67 -3.20
N MET A 41 16.10 -19.46 -2.15
CA MET A 41 14.98 -19.48 -1.20
C MET A 41 14.82 -18.13 -0.49
N GLU A 42 15.95 -17.51 -0.15
CA GLU A 42 16.03 -16.21 0.53
C GLU A 42 15.43 -15.11 -0.34
N ASP A 43 15.74 -15.11 -1.64
CA ASP A 43 15.18 -14.14 -2.61
C ASP A 43 13.67 -14.28 -2.72
N ILE A 44 13.16 -15.51 -2.77
CA ILE A 44 11.71 -15.75 -2.79
C ILE A 44 11.04 -15.26 -1.49
N CYS A 45 11.69 -15.45 -0.34
CA CYS A 45 11.20 -14.91 0.93
C CYS A 45 11.13 -13.39 0.91
N GLU A 46 12.16 -12.73 0.39
CA GLU A 46 12.21 -11.27 0.29
C GLU A 46 11.14 -10.74 -0.65
N ILE A 47 11.05 -11.28 -1.88
CA ILE A 47 10.03 -10.92 -2.88
C ILE A 47 8.61 -11.12 -2.29
N TYR A 48 8.39 -12.24 -1.61
CA TYR A 48 7.10 -12.50 -0.97
C TYR A 48 6.76 -11.50 0.14
N ASN A 49 7.75 -11.12 0.94
CA ASN A 49 7.58 -10.11 2.00
C ASN A 49 7.28 -8.72 1.41
N MET A 50 7.85 -8.37 0.26
CA MET A 50 7.54 -7.10 -0.44
C MET A 50 6.07 -6.99 -0.85
N ARG A 51 5.37 -8.12 -1.06
CA ARG A 51 3.92 -8.16 -1.35
C ARG A 51 3.08 -7.43 -0.28
N TRP A 52 3.50 -7.46 0.99
CA TRP A 52 2.81 -6.73 2.06
C TRP A 52 2.80 -5.20 1.85
N GLY A 53 3.76 -4.69 1.10
CA GLY A 53 3.78 -3.29 0.68
C GLY A 53 2.58 -2.93 -0.18
N GLU A 54 2.14 -3.82 -1.08
CA GLU A 54 0.95 -3.60 -1.92
C GLU A 54 -0.34 -3.51 -1.08
N GLU A 55 -0.51 -4.39 -0.09
CA GLU A 55 -1.68 -4.35 0.80
C GLU A 55 -1.74 -3.03 1.59
N THR A 56 -0.59 -2.54 2.01
CA THR A 56 -0.48 -1.21 2.65
C THR A 56 -0.83 -0.10 1.68
N SER A 57 -0.33 -0.15 0.45
CA SER A 57 -0.63 0.80 -0.61
C SER A 57 -2.12 0.85 -0.96
N PHE A 58 -2.78 -0.29 -1.08
CA PHE A 58 -4.23 -0.34 -1.28
C PHE A 58 -5.01 0.25 -0.12
N ARG A 59 -4.58 0.02 1.11
CA ARG A 59 -5.20 0.62 2.30
C ARG A 59 -5.03 2.14 2.31
N GLU A 60 -3.86 2.63 1.97
CA GLU A 60 -3.57 4.06 1.87
C GLU A 60 -4.38 4.73 0.77
N LEU A 61 -4.45 4.12 -0.41
CA LEU A 61 -5.30 4.58 -1.51
C LEU A 61 -6.77 4.67 -1.11
N LYS A 62 -7.29 3.63 -0.47
CA LYS A 62 -8.70 3.59 -0.05
C LYS A 62 -9.03 4.62 1.01
N TYR A 63 -8.20 4.75 2.03
CA TYR A 63 -8.56 5.51 3.24
C TYR A 63 -7.85 6.87 3.36
N ALA A 64 -6.55 6.94 3.11
CA ALA A 64 -5.83 8.22 3.21
C ALA A 64 -6.11 9.12 2.01
N ILE A 65 -6.10 8.57 0.81
CA ILE A 65 -6.42 9.27 -0.43
C ILE A 65 -7.93 9.34 -0.66
N GLY A 66 -8.68 8.32 -0.21
CA GLY A 66 -10.14 8.26 -0.29
C GLY A 66 -10.66 7.65 -1.59
N LEU A 67 -9.92 6.73 -2.22
CA LEU A 67 -10.34 6.08 -3.48
C LEU A 67 -11.68 5.32 -3.37
N ASN A 68 -12.11 4.99 -2.16
CA ASN A 68 -13.41 4.36 -1.89
C ASN A 68 -14.58 5.34 -1.81
N ALA A 69 -14.36 6.64 -1.97
CA ALA A 69 -15.38 7.69 -1.85
C ALA A 69 -15.41 8.55 -3.12
N LEU A 70 -15.91 7.98 -4.23
CA LEU A 70 -16.06 8.67 -5.50
C LEU A 70 -17.32 9.55 -5.48
N HIS A 71 -17.27 10.73 -6.12
CA HIS A 71 -18.35 11.70 -6.16
C HIS A 71 -19.07 11.69 -7.53
N ALA A 72 -18.33 11.35 -8.57
CA ALA A 72 -18.84 11.36 -9.93
C ALA A 72 -19.82 10.22 -10.19
N LYS A 73 -20.79 10.45 -11.08
CA LYS A 73 -21.79 9.45 -11.49
C LYS A 73 -21.56 8.96 -12.92
N LYS A 74 -20.98 9.80 -13.79
CA LYS A 74 -20.68 9.44 -15.18
C LYS A 74 -19.35 8.69 -15.25
N ARG A 75 -19.28 7.68 -16.10
CA ARG A 75 -18.12 6.81 -16.27
C ARG A 75 -16.81 7.57 -16.48
N GLU A 76 -16.82 8.53 -17.38
CA GLU A 76 -15.64 9.33 -17.74
C GLU A 76 -15.15 10.15 -16.54
N LEU A 77 -16.08 10.73 -15.78
CA LEU A 77 -15.77 11.51 -14.59
C LEU A 77 -15.29 10.62 -13.43
N ILE A 78 -15.83 9.40 -13.30
CA ILE A 78 -15.33 8.40 -12.34
C ILE A 78 -13.89 8.03 -12.69
N GLN A 79 -13.58 7.76 -13.96
CA GLN A 79 -12.22 7.46 -14.39
C GLN A 79 -11.28 8.63 -14.10
N GLN A 80 -11.68 9.84 -14.42
CA GLN A 80 -10.91 11.05 -14.13
C GLN A 80 -10.63 11.19 -12.61
N GLU A 81 -11.64 10.95 -11.78
CA GLU A 81 -11.48 11.02 -10.32
C GLU A 81 -10.53 9.93 -9.81
N ILE A 82 -10.60 8.71 -10.35
CA ILE A 82 -9.67 7.61 -10.02
C ILE A 82 -8.23 8.00 -10.38
N TYR A 83 -7.99 8.47 -11.60
CA TYR A 83 -6.65 8.87 -12.04
C TYR A 83 -6.10 10.03 -11.21
N ALA A 84 -6.93 11.03 -10.91
CA ALA A 84 -6.51 12.14 -10.05
C ALA A 84 -6.10 11.68 -8.65
N ARG A 85 -6.80 10.70 -8.08
CA ARG A 85 -6.46 10.12 -6.77
C ARG A 85 -5.18 9.27 -6.82
N MET A 86 -5.00 8.48 -7.88
CA MET A 86 -3.77 7.72 -8.08
C MET A 86 -2.55 8.64 -8.26
N LEU A 87 -2.73 9.72 -9.04
CA LEU A 87 -1.68 10.74 -9.20
C LEU A 87 -1.32 11.37 -7.85
N MET A 88 -2.33 11.76 -7.07
CA MET A 88 -2.12 12.32 -5.73
C MET A 88 -1.42 11.34 -4.80
N TYR A 89 -1.75 10.05 -4.87
CA TYR A 89 -1.07 9.00 -4.11
C TYR A 89 0.41 8.93 -4.46
N ASN A 90 0.74 8.81 -5.75
CA ASN A 90 2.12 8.73 -6.21
C ASN A 90 2.92 9.99 -5.83
N PHE A 91 2.29 11.16 -5.94
CA PHE A 91 2.89 12.43 -5.53
C PHE A 91 3.20 12.46 -4.03
N CYS A 92 2.25 12.05 -3.19
CA CYS A 92 2.47 11.95 -1.75
C CYS A 92 3.54 10.93 -1.39
N GLN A 93 3.54 9.75 -2.02
CA GLN A 93 4.56 8.72 -1.82
C GLN A 93 5.95 9.24 -2.17
N ARG A 94 6.08 9.93 -3.30
CA ARG A 94 7.35 10.49 -3.71
C ARG A 94 7.90 11.50 -2.68
N ILE A 95 7.06 12.39 -2.16
CA ILE A 95 7.47 13.34 -1.12
C ILE A 95 7.87 12.58 0.16
N VAL A 96 7.05 11.63 0.61
CA VAL A 96 7.29 10.89 1.86
C VAL A 96 8.59 10.09 1.81
N GLN A 97 8.96 9.55 0.65
CA GLN A 97 10.22 8.82 0.47
C GLN A 97 11.47 9.69 0.63
N GLU A 98 11.39 10.98 0.33
CA GLU A 98 12.50 11.92 0.50
C GLU A 98 12.65 12.45 1.94
N ILE A 99 11.65 12.20 2.81
CA ILE A 99 11.68 12.69 4.18
C ILE A 99 12.69 11.92 5.02
N LYS A 100 13.71 12.60 5.49
CA LYS A 100 14.66 12.05 6.44
C LYS A 100 14.10 12.17 7.85
N ILE A 101 13.91 11.05 8.51
CA ILE A 101 13.52 11.03 9.93
C ILE A 101 14.79 11.26 10.75
N PRO A 102 14.84 12.31 11.61
CA PRO A 102 16.00 12.53 12.44
C PRO A 102 16.27 11.34 13.36
N GLU A 103 17.47 10.80 13.30
CA GLU A 103 17.93 9.82 14.29
C GLU A 103 18.07 10.53 15.64
N LYS A 104 17.35 10.02 16.63
CA LYS A 104 17.50 10.50 18.02
C LYS A 104 18.26 9.45 18.81
N ASP A 105 19.33 9.81 19.44
CA ASP A 105 20.03 8.95 20.37
C ASP A 105 19.07 8.46 21.47
N ARG A 106 19.08 7.15 21.77
CA ARG A 106 18.23 6.46 22.76
C ARG A 106 16.79 6.13 22.34
N ILE A 107 16.54 5.86 21.06
CA ILE A 107 15.20 5.45 20.61
C ILE A 107 15.03 3.93 20.70
N LYS A 108 13.99 3.48 21.41
CA LYS A 108 13.61 2.07 21.56
C LYS A 108 13.03 1.45 20.29
N TYR A 109 12.53 2.26 19.36
CA TYR A 109 11.81 1.81 18.17
C TYR A 109 12.34 2.49 16.91
N THR A 110 12.29 1.78 15.81
CA THR A 110 12.40 2.39 14.47
C THR A 110 11.10 3.15 14.17
N TYR A 111 11.18 4.26 13.48
CA TYR A 111 10.03 5.10 13.16
C TYR A 111 9.82 5.17 11.64
N GLN A 112 8.58 5.37 11.26
CA GLN A 112 8.17 5.64 9.88
C GLN A 112 7.29 6.88 9.83
N VAL A 113 7.26 7.56 8.70
CA VAL A 113 6.38 8.70 8.47
C VAL A 113 4.91 8.26 8.53
N ASN A 114 4.05 9.07 9.13
CA ASN A 114 2.62 8.87 9.11
C ASN A 114 2.03 9.33 7.77
N PHE A 115 1.87 8.41 6.83
CA PHE A 115 1.39 8.70 5.48
C PHE A 115 0.07 9.47 5.46
N THR A 116 -0.90 9.09 6.28
CA THR A 116 -2.20 9.78 6.34
C THR A 116 -2.06 11.25 6.74
N ARG A 117 -1.24 11.54 7.75
CA ARG A 117 -0.97 12.93 8.15
C ARG A 117 -0.21 13.68 7.08
N SER A 118 0.74 13.03 6.43
CA SER A 118 1.48 13.62 5.30
C SER A 118 0.56 14.04 4.16
N VAL A 119 -0.41 13.20 3.80
CA VAL A 119 -1.43 13.53 2.79
C VAL A 119 -2.21 14.78 3.19
N HIS A 120 -2.60 14.92 4.44
CA HIS A 120 -3.28 16.14 4.92
C HIS A 120 -2.41 17.37 4.78
N ILE A 121 -1.17 17.32 5.22
CA ILE A 121 -0.21 18.44 5.14
C ILE A 121 0.00 18.86 3.68
N ILE A 122 0.23 17.88 2.77
CA ILE A 122 0.43 18.14 1.36
C ILE A 122 -0.82 18.75 0.72
N ARG A 123 -2.01 18.26 1.05
CA ARG A 123 -3.28 18.83 0.56
C ARG A 123 -3.47 20.28 1.01
N GLU A 124 -3.18 20.58 2.25
CA GLU A 124 -3.26 21.96 2.77
C GLU A 124 -2.26 22.89 2.07
N PHE A 125 -1.06 22.41 1.80
CA PHE A 125 -0.07 23.14 1.01
C PHE A 125 -0.57 23.43 -0.41
N LEU A 126 -1.12 22.44 -1.11
CA LEU A 126 -1.64 22.59 -2.47
C LEU A 126 -2.87 23.49 -2.57
N ARG A 127 -3.67 23.60 -1.48
CA ARG A 127 -4.84 24.49 -1.42
C ARG A 127 -4.49 25.95 -1.18
N LYS A 128 -3.33 26.24 -0.62
CA LYS A 128 -2.92 27.60 -0.32
C LYS A 128 -2.67 28.38 -1.62
N LYS A 129 -3.40 29.49 -1.75
CA LYS A 129 -3.24 30.45 -2.84
C LYS A 129 -2.46 31.66 -2.31
N GLY A 130 -1.14 31.67 -2.51
CA GLY A 130 -0.28 32.77 -2.08
C GLY A 130 0.18 32.70 -0.62
N GLY A 131 1.08 33.59 -0.23
CA GLY A 131 1.70 33.66 1.10
C GLY A 131 3.00 32.82 1.19
N LYS A 132 3.63 32.84 2.39
CA LYS A 132 4.84 32.03 2.63
C LYS A 132 4.48 30.56 2.60
N ASN A 133 5.21 29.78 1.80
CA ASN A 133 5.07 28.33 1.76
C ASN A 133 5.45 27.74 3.13
N PRO A 134 4.60 26.89 3.74
CA PRO A 134 4.97 26.21 4.95
C PRO A 134 6.11 25.23 4.64
N PRO A 135 7.00 24.95 5.60
CA PRO A 135 8.08 23.96 5.44
C PRO A 135 7.47 22.53 5.50
N VAL A 136 6.93 22.07 4.36
CA VAL A 136 6.17 20.80 4.25
C VAL A 136 7.00 19.63 4.75
N GLU A 137 8.26 19.53 4.34
CA GLU A 137 9.18 18.47 4.76
C GLU A 137 9.33 18.45 6.29
N HIS A 138 9.54 19.58 6.90
CA HIS A 138 9.67 19.70 8.36
C HIS A 138 8.38 19.33 9.10
N LEU A 139 7.22 19.69 8.55
CA LEU A 139 5.93 19.33 9.12
C LEU A 139 5.69 17.82 9.03
N ILE A 140 6.01 17.19 7.89
CA ILE A 140 5.89 15.76 7.71
C ILE A 140 6.87 15.01 8.61
N ALA A 141 8.12 15.46 8.73
CA ALA A 141 9.13 14.82 9.57
C ALA A 141 8.77 14.77 11.07
N LYS A 142 7.86 15.64 11.52
CA LYS A 142 7.30 15.59 12.88
C LYS A 142 6.22 14.56 13.09
N GLU A 143 5.54 14.15 12.02
CA GLU A 143 4.42 13.21 12.04
C GLU A 143 4.92 11.77 11.79
N ILE A 144 5.52 11.18 12.82
CA ILE A 144 6.10 9.83 12.75
C ILE A 144 5.37 8.82 13.64
N LEU A 145 5.41 7.57 13.23
CA LEU A 145 4.81 6.44 13.96
C LEU A 145 5.88 5.40 14.29
N PRO A 146 5.87 4.82 15.50
CA PRO A 146 6.80 3.74 15.85
C PRO A 146 6.44 2.46 15.09
N ILE A 147 7.45 1.82 14.49
CA ILE A 147 7.35 0.47 13.94
C ILE A 147 7.48 -0.49 15.12
N ARG A 148 6.46 -1.32 15.32
CA ARG A 148 6.42 -2.31 16.40
C ARG A 148 6.31 -3.71 15.80
N PRO A 149 7.46 -4.34 15.47
CA PRO A 149 7.45 -5.70 14.90
C PRO A 149 6.81 -6.69 15.87
N GLY A 150 6.14 -7.69 15.32
CA GLY A 150 5.52 -8.77 16.09
C GLY A 150 4.26 -8.42 16.87
N ARG A 151 3.76 -7.17 16.81
CA ARG A 151 2.52 -6.79 17.50
C ARG A 151 1.31 -7.37 16.79
N LYS A 152 0.69 -8.38 17.42
CA LYS A 152 -0.54 -9.02 16.93
C LYS A 152 -1.72 -8.52 17.75
N TYR A 153 -2.79 -8.12 17.06
CA TYR A 153 -4.09 -7.84 17.69
C TYR A 153 -5.09 -8.90 17.26
N LYS A 154 -5.88 -9.39 18.21
CA LYS A 154 -7.03 -10.23 17.89
C LYS A 154 -7.99 -9.43 17.01
N ARG A 155 -8.21 -9.88 15.78
CA ARG A 155 -9.20 -9.26 14.90
C ARG A 155 -10.59 -9.51 15.49
N HIS A 156 -11.30 -8.46 15.87
CA HIS A 156 -12.73 -8.55 16.03
C HIS A 156 -13.36 -8.71 14.64
N VAL A 157 -13.84 -9.90 14.35
CA VAL A 157 -14.60 -10.16 13.13
C VAL A 157 -15.93 -9.43 13.29
N ARG A 158 -16.02 -8.21 12.81
CA ARG A 158 -17.31 -7.55 12.62
C ARG A 158 -17.99 -8.18 11.40
N PRO A 159 -19.30 -8.47 11.44
CA PRO A 159 -20.02 -8.90 10.25
C PRO A 159 -19.73 -7.87 9.15
N LYS A 160 -19.39 -8.35 7.96
CA LYS A 160 -19.16 -7.50 6.80
C LYS A 160 -20.48 -6.81 6.47
N THR A 161 -20.68 -5.61 6.96
CA THR A 161 -21.67 -4.70 6.39
C THR A 161 -21.24 -4.47 4.95
N VAL A 162 -22.16 -4.66 4.03
CA VAL A 162 -21.94 -4.36 2.61
C VAL A 162 -21.45 -2.91 2.56
N VAL A 163 -20.19 -2.71 2.18
CA VAL A 163 -19.65 -1.37 1.97
C VAL A 163 -20.21 -0.94 0.62
N TYR A 164 -21.37 -0.29 0.65
CA TYR A 164 -21.85 0.42 -0.50
C TYR A 164 -20.83 1.50 -0.85
N PHE A 165 -20.64 1.77 -2.13
CA PHE A 165 -19.96 2.98 -2.59
C PHE A 165 -20.68 4.16 -1.94
N ASN A 166 -20.08 4.75 -0.92
CA ASN A 166 -20.65 5.88 -0.23
C ASN A 166 -20.53 7.10 -1.14
N TYR A 167 -21.59 7.36 -1.89
CA TYR A 167 -21.79 8.69 -2.45
C TYR A 167 -21.91 9.66 -1.27
N ARG A 168 -20.98 10.57 -1.14
CA ARG A 168 -21.19 11.71 -0.25
C ARG A 168 -22.25 12.57 -0.90
N TYR A 169 -23.44 12.62 -0.32
CA TYR A 169 -24.40 13.66 -0.60
C TYR A 169 -23.80 14.96 -0.07
N ASN A 170 -23.78 16.02 -0.94
CA ASN A 170 -23.46 17.37 -0.49
C ASN A 170 -24.54 17.87 0.45
#